data_ba5f1650fb9ef9a2a666170031475d0b
#
_entry.id   ba5f1650fb9ef9a2a666170031475d0b
#
_cell.length_a   1.000
_cell.length_b   1.000
_cell.length_c   1.000
_cell.angle_alpha   90.00
_cell.angle_beta   90.00
_cell.angle_gamma   90.00
#
_symmetry.space_group_name_H-M   'P 1'
#
loop_
_entity.id
_entity.type
_entity.pdbx_description
1 polymer ?
#
loop_
_entity_poly.entity_id
_entity_poly.type
_entity_poly.pdbx_seq_one_letter_code
_entity_poly.pdbx_strand_id
1 'polypeptide(L)'
;MGEIEAASINGIPDLIESDMIRGALHNHTVASDGSCTLEEMASAAIGLGWEYLGIAEHSPALNIGGRSIGVDPVEVSIQGDLIRALNEKWADENEKFRMFHGTECDILPDGKLDYSPDVRNQFHHVIGSVHAIGSWRSRDEQDNTDAIIKAVEDPTFTILGHPTGRILQARDGFPIDMIQIIERMGEINSNGTLKAIEINASPFRLDLDWRLCKVAKENGVPIVINPDAHSVEGLSDVSYGVDIARKGWLRAEDVLNTRSGDELDEILGE
;
A
#
# COMPACT_ATOMS: atom_id res chain seq x y z
N MET A 1 -15.91 -5.15 17.46
CA MET A 1 -16.69 -5.15 18.72
C MET A 1 -17.18 -6.54 18.95
N GLY A 2 -17.34 -6.96 20.19
CA GLY A 2 -17.64 -8.35 20.57
C GLY A 2 -16.43 -9.08 21.17
N GLU A 3 -15.32 -8.35 21.37
CA GLU A 3 -14.06 -8.92 21.87
C GLU A 3 -14.21 -9.52 23.28
N ILE A 4 -15.01 -8.88 24.13
CA ILE A 4 -15.24 -9.34 25.51
C ILE A 4 -16.03 -10.64 25.50
N GLU A 5 -17.10 -10.73 24.72
CA GLU A 5 -17.90 -11.93 24.55
C GLU A 5 -17.05 -13.06 23.95
N ALA A 6 -16.30 -12.77 22.88
CA ALA A 6 -15.43 -13.75 22.25
C ALA A 6 -14.35 -14.25 23.22
N ALA A 7 -13.71 -13.35 23.97
CA ALA A 7 -12.71 -13.73 24.97
C ALA A 7 -13.32 -14.64 26.06
N SER A 8 -14.57 -14.39 26.50
CA SER A 8 -15.23 -15.16 27.52
C SER A 8 -15.51 -16.64 27.17
N ILE A 9 -15.51 -16.94 25.85
CA ILE A 9 -15.77 -18.30 25.33
C ILE A 9 -14.55 -18.86 24.57
N ASN A 10 -13.35 -18.27 24.72
CA ASN A 10 -12.15 -18.60 23.96
C ASN A 10 -12.37 -18.55 22.42
N GLY A 11 -13.21 -17.64 21.96
CA GLY A 11 -13.59 -17.46 20.55
C GLY A 11 -12.84 -16.36 19.82
N ILE A 12 -11.78 -15.78 20.42
CA ILE A 12 -10.88 -14.87 19.68
C ILE A 12 -10.06 -15.71 18.70
N PRO A 13 -10.06 -15.40 17.39
CA PRO A 13 -9.24 -16.13 16.44
C PRO A 13 -7.74 -15.87 16.67
N ASP A 14 -6.89 -16.69 16.05
CA ASP A 14 -5.46 -16.43 15.97
C ASP A 14 -5.25 -15.18 15.09
N LEU A 15 -5.05 -14.05 15.73
CA LEU A 15 -4.86 -12.75 15.06
C LEU A 15 -3.43 -12.64 14.55
N ILE A 16 -3.27 -11.80 13.52
CA ILE A 16 -1.94 -11.45 13.00
C ILE A 16 -1.05 -10.89 14.12
N GLU A 17 0.25 -11.22 14.07
CA GLU A 17 1.30 -10.72 14.96
C GLU A 17 2.40 -10.02 14.15
N SER A 18 3.16 -9.14 14.81
CA SER A 18 4.19 -8.33 14.11
C SER A 18 5.33 -9.16 13.53
N ASP A 19 5.66 -10.29 14.14
CA ASP A 19 6.69 -11.23 13.68
C ASP A 19 6.27 -12.06 12.45
N MET A 20 4.99 -12.00 12.08
CA MET A 20 4.48 -12.61 10.86
C MET A 20 4.67 -11.73 9.63
N ILE A 21 5.05 -10.46 9.78
CA ILE A 21 5.28 -9.52 8.69
C ILE A 21 6.63 -9.84 8.03
N ARG A 22 6.62 -10.08 6.72
CA ARG A 22 7.79 -10.43 5.92
C ARG A 22 8.31 -9.31 5.04
N GLY A 23 7.61 -8.18 5.02
CA GLY A 23 8.00 -6.99 4.26
C GLY A 23 6.86 -5.99 4.13
N ALA A 24 7.11 -4.89 3.43
CA ALA A 24 6.13 -3.84 3.14
C ALA A 24 6.29 -3.34 1.70
N LEU A 25 5.22 -2.82 1.11
CA LEU A 25 5.17 -2.45 -0.32
C LEU A 25 5.12 -0.93 -0.57
N HIS A 26 4.93 -0.11 0.45
CA HIS A 26 4.79 1.35 0.33
C HIS A 26 5.87 2.05 1.13
N ASN A 27 6.94 2.42 0.44
CA ASN A 27 8.09 3.12 1.01
C ASN A 27 8.73 4.04 -0.04
N HIS A 28 9.31 5.15 0.42
CA HIS A 28 9.89 6.20 -0.40
C HIS A 28 11.40 6.32 -0.18
N THR A 29 12.10 6.80 -1.19
CA THR A 29 13.53 7.07 -1.14
C THR A 29 13.83 8.51 -1.55
N VAL A 30 15.11 8.85 -1.61
CA VAL A 30 15.57 10.16 -2.12
C VAL A 30 15.20 10.43 -3.58
N ALA A 31 14.63 9.46 -4.28
CA ALA A 31 14.13 9.66 -5.64
C ALA A 31 12.85 10.51 -5.69
N SER A 32 12.03 10.49 -4.63
CA SER A 32 10.89 11.40 -4.47
C SER A 32 11.07 12.29 -3.22
N ASP A 33 10.53 11.93 -2.09
CA ASP A 33 10.54 12.74 -0.87
C ASP A 33 11.03 11.98 0.38
N GLY A 34 11.53 10.77 0.22
CA GLY A 34 12.24 10.06 1.26
C GLY A 34 13.62 10.65 1.54
N SER A 35 14.24 10.24 2.64
CA SER A 35 15.54 10.75 3.09
C SER A 35 16.69 9.75 2.96
N CYS A 36 16.40 8.52 2.52
CA CYS A 36 17.37 7.41 2.42
C CYS A 36 17.44 6.86 1.01
N THR A 37 18.58 6.27 0.64
CA THR A 37 18.77 5.59 -0.65
C THR A 37 18.08 4.23 -0.67
N LEU A 38 17.98 3.61 -1.87
CA LEU A 38 17.47 2.24 -2.03
C LEU A 38 18.25 1.25 -1.15
N GLU A 39 19.58 1.35 -1.14
CA GLU A 39 20.45 0.44 -0.40
C GLU A 39 20.33 0.63 1.12
N GLU A 40 20.15 1.85 1.59
CA GLU A 40 19.93 2.14 3.01
C GLU A 40 18.60 1.56 3.48
N MET A 41 17.52 1.76 2.71
CA MET A 41 16.20 1.20 3.00
C MET A 41 16.21 -0.33 2.96
N ALA A 42 16.86 -0.93 1.95
CA ALA A 42 17.02 -2.39 1.85
C ALA A 42 17.80 -2.96 3.03
N SER A 43 18.93 -2.34 3.39
CA SER A 43 19.76 -2.77 4.53
C SER A 43 18.99 -2.74 5.84
N ALA A 44 18.16 -1.72 6.05
CA ALA A 44 17.31 -1.63 7.23
C ALA A 44 16.21 -2.71 7.24
N ALA A 45 15.57 -2.98 6.10
CA ALA A 45 14.57 -4.04 5.96
C ALA A 45 15.16 -5.43 6.22
N ILE A 46 16.36 -5.72 5.68
CA ILE A 46 17.12 -6.94 5.99
C ILE A 46 17.42 -7.03 7.49
N GLY A 47 17.82 -5.90 8.10
CA GLY A 47 18.08 -5.83 9.54
C GLY A 47 16.85 -6.10 10.42
N LEU A 48 15.63 -5.85 9.90
CA LEU A 48 14.36 -6.22 10.53
C LEU A 48 13.99 -7.70 10.31
N GLY A 49 14.76 -8.44 9.51
CA GLY A 49 14.47 -9.83 9.15
C GLY A 49 13.40 -9.96 8.05
N TRP A 50 13.14 -8.91 7.28
CA TRP A 50 12.20 -8.94 6.17
C TRP A 50 12.77 -9.68 4.97
N GLU A 51 11.89 -10.31 4.20
CA GLU A 51 12.24 -11.03 2.97
C GLU A 51 12.13 -10.12 1.73
N TYR A 52 11.43 -9.00 1.85
CA TYR A 52 11.26 -8.05 0.75
C TYR A 52 10.98 -6.63 1.20
N LEU A 53 11.19 -5.69 0.28
CA LEU A 53 10.80 -4.29 0.40
C LEU A 53 10.27 -3.78 -0.95
N GLY A 54 9.05 -3.27 -0.99
CA GLY A 54 8.53 -2.52 -2.13
C GLY A 54 8.86 -1.04 -2.02
N ILE A 55 9.35 -0.47 -3.10
CA ILE A 55 9.53 0.98 -3.25
C ILE A 55 8.36 1.51 -4.07
N ALA A 56 7.77 2.61 -3.63
CA ALA A 56 6.57 3.18 -4.23
C ALA A 56 6.70 4.72 -4.32
N GLU A 57 7.63 5.17 -5.13
CA GLU A 57 7.84 6.61 -5.32
C GLU A 57 6.60 7.30 -5.89
N HIS A 58 6.43 8.58 -5.56
CA HIS A 58 5.33 9.39 -6.06
C HIS A 58 5.36 9.59 -7.56
N SER A 59 4.18 9.66 -8.17
CA SER A 59 4.01 10.06 -9.56
C SER A 59 4.05 11.60 -9.71
N PRO A 60 4.30 12.14 -10.92
CA PRO A 60 4.56 13.58 -11.15
C PRO A 60 3.43 14.53 -10.77
N ALA A 61 2.17 14.08 -10.68
CA ALA A 61 1.04 14.94 -10.31
C ALA A 61 1.17 15.50 -8.89
N LEU A 62 1.88 14.81 -8.00
CA LEU A 62 2.10 15.31 -6.65
C LEU A 62 2.99 16.55 -6.67
N ASN A 63 2.42 17.65 -6.17
CA ASN A 63 3.08 18.94 -6.17
C ASN A 63 3.08 19.55 -4.76
N ILE A 64 4.26 19.82 -4.23
CA ILE A 64 4.44 20.47 -2.93
C ILE A 64 5.12 21.83 -3.14
N GLY A 65 4.42 22.89 -2.74
CA GLY A 65 4.96 24.26 -2.85
C GLY A 65 5.24 24.73 -4.27
N GLY A 66 4.52 24.19 -5.28
CA GLY A 66 4.70 24.54 -6.69
C GLY A 66 5.78 23.74 -7.42
N ARG A 67 6.35 22.74 -6.78
CA ARG A 67 7.34 21.82 -7.37
C ARG A 67 6.81 20.39 -7.32
N SER A 68 6.86 19.68 -8.46
CA SER A 68 6.65 18.23 -8.47
C SER A 68 7.76 17.54 -7.67
N ILE A 69 7.36 16.58 -6.86
CA ILE A 69 8.28 15.71 -6.12
C ILE A 69 8.25 14.27 -6.65
N GLY A 70 7.38 14.00 -7.63
CA GLY A 70 7.27 12.69 -8.24
C GLY A 70 8.37 12.40 -9.26
N VAL A 71 8.55 11.12 -9.53
CA VAL A 71 9.59 10.60 -10.42
C VAL A 71 9.17 10.72 -11.88
N ASP A 72 10.07 11.24 -12.72
CA ASP A 72 9.84 11.34 -14.18
C ASP A 72 9.82 9.94 -14.83
N PRO A 73 9.00 9.69 -15.89
CA PRO A 73 8.96 8.40 -16.56
C PRO A 73 10.31 7.83 -17.03
N VAL A 74 11.29 8.68 -17.35
CA VAL A 74 12.64 8.22 -17.70
C VAL A 74 13.37 7.69 -16.47
N GLU A 75 13.24 8.38 -15.34
CA GLU A 75 13.84 7.98 -14.06
C GLU A 75 13.21 6.70 -13.50
N VAL A 76 11.91 6.45 -13.78
CA VAL A 76 11.23 5.18 -13.46
C VAL A 76 11.97 3.99 -14.04
N SER A 77 12.32 4.05 -15.34
CA SER A 77 13.05 2.95 -16.00
C SER A 77 14.44 2.76 -15.40
N ILE A 78 15.14 3.86 -15.07
CA ILE A 78 16.47 3.82 -14.45
C ILE A 78 16.39 3.18 -13.05
N GLN A 79 15.40 3.55 -12.25
CA GLN A 79 15.19 2.96 -10.92
C GLN A 79 14.87 1.46 -11.01
N GLY A 80 14.04 1.06 -11.99
CA GLY A 80 13.71 -0.34 -12.23
C GLY A 80 14.95 -1.17 -12.59
N ASP A 81 15.85 -0.64 -13.43
CA ASP A 81 17.12 -1.29 -13.76
C ASP A 81 18.04 -1.42 -12.55
N LEU A 82 18.10 -0.38 -11.71
CA LEU A 82 18.90 -0.41 -10.48
C LEU A 82 18.37 -1.44 -9.48
N ILE A 83 17.06 -1.50 -9.25
CA ILE A 83 16.43 -2.49 -8.36
C ILE A 83 16.72 -3.92 -8.87
N ARG A 84 16.62 -4.13 -10.19
CA ARG A 84 16.95 -5.43 -10.80
C ARG A 84 18.39 -5.83 -10.54
N ALA A 85 19.33 -4.91 -10.74
CA ALA A 85 20.75 -5.17 -10.49
C ALA A 85 21.05 -5.47 -9.00
N LEU A 86 20.35 -4.78 -8.08
CA LEU A 86 20.45 -5.07 -6.65
C LEU A 86 19.90 -6.46 -6.31
N ASN A 87 18.76 -6.84 -6.87
CA ASN A 87 18.17 -8.16 -6.67
C ASN A 87 19.08 -9.29 -7.19
N GLU A 88 19.70 -9.10 -8.36
CA GLU A 88 20.70 -10.04 -8.91
C GLU A 88 21.90 -10.20 -7.96
N LYS A 89 22.42 -9.08 -7.43
CA LYS A 89 23.51 -9.09 -6.47
C LYS A 89 23.17 -9.88 -5.21
N TRP A 90 21.99 -9.64 -4.60
CA TRP A 90 21.57 -10.37 -3.39
C TRP A 90 21.35 -11.86 -3.66
N ALA A 91 20.81 -12.22 -4.81
CA ALA A 91 20.68 -13.62 -5.22
C ALA A 91 22.04 -14.32 -5.34
N ASP A 92 23.06 -13.66 -5.91
CA ASP A 92 24.43 -14.17 -6.00
C ASP A 92 25.10 -14.32 -4.62
N GLU A 93 24.76 -13.44 -3.68
CA GLU A 93 25.21 -13.51 -2.28
C GLU A 93 24.42 -14.54 -1.44
N ASN A 94 23.47 -15.27 -2.07
CA ASN A 94 22.59 -16.24 -1.42
C ASN A 94 21.68 -15.62 -0.35
N GLU A 95 21.39 -14.30 -0.49
CA GLU A 95 20.43 -13.57 0.34
C GLU A 95 19.02 -13.76 -0.21
N LYS A 96 18.06 -14.10 0.64
CA LYS A 96 16.67 -14.31 0.23
C LYS A 96 15.88 -13.01 0.05
N PHE A 97 16.49 -11.88 0.33
CA PHE A 97 15.84 -10.58 0.23
C PHE A 97 15.69 -10.14 -1.23
N ARG A 98 14.56 -9.48 -1.52
CA ARG A 98 14.32 -8.81 -2.82
C ARG A 98 13.60 -7.48 -2.66
N MET A 99 13.82 -6.58 -3.62
CA MET A 99 13.03 -5.37 -3.75
C MET A 99 12.00 -5.50 -4.86
N PHE A 100 10.79 -4.98 -4.61
CA PHE A 100 9.75 -4.81 -5.62
C PHE A 100 9.75 -3.36 -6.10
N HIS A 101 9.78 -3.17 -7.41
CA HIS A 101 9.64 -1.86 -8.04
C HIS A 101 8.17 -1.51 -8.17
N GLY A 102 7.70 -0.56 -7.41
CA GLY A 102 6.33 -0.06 -7.42
C GLY A 102 6.28 1.45 -7.57
N THR A 103 5.07 1.99 -7.53
CA THR A 103 4.82 3.43 -7.52
C THR A 103 3.61 3.76 -6.66
N GLU A 104 3.65 4.92 -6.00
CA GLU A 104 2.46 5.58 -5.49
C GLU A 104 1.96 6.58 -6.52
N CYS A 105 0.97 6.14 -7.29
CA CYS A 105 0.42 6.86 -8.42
C CYS A 105 -0.81 7.66 -8.01
N ASP A 106 -0.81 8.97 -8.27
CA ASP A 106 -1.97 9.81 -7.98
C ASP A 106 -3.21 9.37 -8.74
N ILE A 107 -4.33 9.26 -8.01
CA ILE A 107 -5.67 9.16 -8.60
C ILE A 107 -6.15 10.59 -8.89
N LEU A 108 -6.36 10.89 -10.15
CA LEU A 108 -6.83 12.19 -10.60
C LEU A 108 -8.35 12.34 -10.41
N PRO A 109 -8.89 13.57 -10.33
CA PRO A 109 -10.32 13.79 -10.11
C PRO A 109 -11.25 13.14 -11.16
N ASP A 110 -10.76 12.82 -12.35
CA ASP A 110 -11.51 12.09 -13.39
C ASP A 110 -11.39 10.57 -13.26
N GLY A 111 -10.75 10.07 -12.20
CA GLY A 111 -10.55 8.65 -11.91
C GLY A 111 -9.45 7.99 -12.76
N LYS A 112 -8.62 8.76 -13.46
CA LYS A 112 -7.43 8.23 -14.12
C LYS A 112 -6.25 8.19 -13.14
N LEU A 113 -5.31 7.29 -13.42
CA LEU A 113 -4.00 7.28 -12.79
C LEU A 113 -3.06 8.24 -13.53
N ASP A 114 -2.21 8.93 -12.80
CA ASP A 114 -1.32 9.98 -13.33
C ASP A 114 -0.35 9.46 -14.40
N TYR A 115 0.35 8.35 -14.14
CA TYR A 115 1.20 7.74 -15.15
C TYR A 115 0.41 7.12 -16.30
N SER A 116 0.98 7.13 -17.53
CA SER A 116 0.43 6.40 -18.67
C SER A 116 0.47 4.87 -18.43
N PRO A 117 -0.38 4.08 -19.10
CA PRO A 117 -0.35 2.62 -19.00
C PRO A 117 1.04 2.02 -19.30
N ASP A 118 1.77 2.56 -20.29
CA ASP A 118 3.10 2.08 -20.65
C ASP A 118 4.13 2.26 -19.54
N VAL A 119 3.99 3.31 -18.72
CA VAL A 119 4.85 3.54 -17.55
C VAL A 119 4.42 2.60 -16.42
N ARG A 120 3.11 2.50 -16.15
CA ARG A 120 2.59 1.66 -15.07
C ARG A 120 2.88 0.17 -15.26
N ASN A 121 2.94 -0.30 -16.49
CA ASN A 121 3.32 -1.69 -16.83
C ASN A 121 4.79 -2.04 -16.52
N GLN A 122 5.62 -1.06 -16.10
CA GLN A 122 7.00 -1.31 -15.67
C GLN A 122 7.10 -1.67 -14.20
N PHE A 123 6.04 -1.49 -13.43
CA PHE A 123 6.01 -1.74 -12.00
C PHE A 123 5.44 -3.12 -11.68
N HIS A 124 5.92 -3.74 -10.60
CA HIS A 124 5.34 -4.95 -10.02
C HIS A 124 4.01 -4.64 -9.32
N HIS A 125 3.87 -3.43 -8.75
CA HIS A 125 2.64 -2.99 -8.09
C HIS A 125 2.44 -1.49 -8.23
N VAL A 126 1.18 -1.10 -8.35
CA VAL A 126 0.75 0.31 -8.42
C VAL A 126 -0.17 0.58 -7.24
N ILE A 127 0.27 1.47 -6.36
CA ILE A 127 -0.53 1.99 -5.26
C ILE A 127 -1.24 3.24 -5.76
N GLY A 128 -2.55 3.19 -5.89
CA GLY A 128 -3.33 4.36 -6.26
C GLY A 128 -3.70 5.17 -5.02
N SER A 129 -3.35 6.45 -4.98
CA SER A 129 -3.55 7.32 -3.82
C SER A 129 -4.11 8.68 -4.22
N VAL A 130 -4.77 9.36 -3.27
CA VAL A 130 -5.28 10.72 -3.44
C VAL A 130 -4.47 11.68 -2.57
N HIS A 131 -3.71 12.60 -3.20
CA HIS A 131 -2.91 13.60 -2.49
C HIS A 131 -3.53 15.02 -2.56
N ALA A 132 -4.19 15.37 -3.66
CA ALA A 132 -4.81 16.69 -3.83
C ALA A 132 -6.10 16.84 -3.00
N ILE A 133 -6.04 16.50 -1.71
CA ILE A 133 -7.20 16.39 -0.80
C ILE A 133 -8.10 17.62 -0.80
N GLY A 134 -7.55 18.83 -0.96
CA GLY A 134 -8.34 20.06 -0.99
C GLY A 134 -9.41 20.07 -2.07
N SER A 135 -9.10 19.58 -3.27
CA SER A 135 -10.06 19.47 -4.37
C SER A 135 -11.10 18.36 -4.12
N TRP A 136 -10.65 17.21 -3.58
CA TRP A 136 -11.51 16.06 -3.29
C TRP A 136 -12.50 16.35 -2.15
N ARG A 137 -12.10 17.11 -1.14
CA ARG A 137 -13.00 17.48 -0.02
C ARG A 137 -14.16 18.39 -0.42
N SER A 138 -14.04 19.12 -1.53
CA SER A 138 -15.08 20.01 -2.03
C SER A 138 -16.05 19.35 -3.00
N ARG A 139 -15.80 18.09 -3.38
CA ARG A 139 -16.65 17.32 -4.30
C ARG A 139 -17.72 16.54 -3.53
N ASP A 140 -18.73 16.11 -4.27
CA ASP A 140 -19.75 15.20 -3.78
C ASP A 140 -19.14 13.81 -3.46
N GLU A 141 -19.70 13.13 -2.45
CA GLU A 141 -19.26 11.81 -2.02
C GLU A 141 -19.34 10.79 -3.16
N GLN A 142 -20.43 10.82 -3.94
CA GLN A 142 -20.60 9.90 -5.07
C GLN A 142 -19.59 10.16 -6.19
N ASP A 143 -19.34 11.45 -6.53
CA ASP A 143 -18.34 11.80 -7.53
C ASP A 143 -16.93 11.32 -7.16
N ASN A 144 -16.58 11.38 -5.87
CA ASN A 144 -15.31 10.87 -5.37
C ASN A 144 -15.28 9.33 -5.41
N THR A 145 -16.35 8.70 -4.96
CA THR A 145 -16.48 7.22 -4.96
C THR A 145 -16.36 6.67 -6.37
N ASP A 146 -17.07 7.25 -7.34
CA ASP A 146 -17.02 6.85 -8.75
C ASP A 146 -15.62 7.03 -9.35
N ALA A 147 -14.91 8.09 -8.98
CA ALA A 147 -13.53 8.32 -9.44
C ALA A 147 -12.56 7.26 -8.88
N ILE A 148 -12.68 6.91 -7.59
CA ILE A 148 -11.86 5.84 -6.98
C ILE A 148 -12.20 4.48 -7.62
N ILE A 149 -13.47 4.15 -7.78
CA ILE A 149 -13.90 2.90 -8.44
C ILE A 149 -13.31 2.80 -9.83
N LYS A 150 -13.38 3.86 -10.62
CA LYS A 150 -12.80 3.89 -11.96
C LYS A 150 -11.28 3.68 -11.96
N ALA A 151 -10.55 4.22 -10.98
CA ALA A 151 -9.12 3.96 -10.83
C ALA A 151 -8.86 2.50 -10.46
N VAL A 152 -9.62 1.93 -9.52
CA VAL A 152 -9.52 0.53 -9.10
C VAL A 152 -9.79 -0.44 -10.26
N GLU A 153 -10.65 -0.08 -11.21
CA GLU A 153 -10.93 -0.87 -12.42
C GLU A 153 -9.79 -0.89 -13.44
N ASP A 154 -8.80 0.00 -13.31
CA ASP A 154 -7.62 -0.04 -14.18
C ASP A 154 -6.85 -1.35 -13.94
N PRO A 155 -6.48 -2.10 -15.01
CA PRO A 155 -5.83 -3.40 -14.87
C PRO A 155 -4.46 -3.33 -14.16
N THR A 156 -3.76 -2.19 -14.24
CA THR A 156 -2.45 -2.00 -13.60
C THR A 156 -2.54 -1.61 -12.13
N PHE A 157 -3.71 -1.17 -11.66
CA PHE A 157 -3.93 -0.80 -10.27
C PHE A 157 -3.86 -2.04 -9.37
N THR A 158 -3.08 -2.00 -8.29
CA THR A 158 -2.90 -3.13 -7.37
C THR A 158 -3.43 -2.86 -5.97
N ILE A 159 -3.08 -1.71 -5.39
CA ILE A 159 -3.35 -1.38 -3.99
C ILE A 159 -4.01 -0.01 -3.89
N LEU A 160 -5.09 0.11 -3.11
CA LEU A 160 -5.66 1.41 -2.72
C LEU A 160 -4.92 1.93 -1.49
N GLY A 161 -4.07 2.94 -1.67
CA GLY A 161 -3.22 3.54 -0.65
C GLY A 161 -3.98 4.55 0.22
N HIS A 162 -3.70 4.58 1.56
CA HIS A 162 -4.34 5.45 2.56
C HIS A 162 -5.72 5.98 2.14
N PRO A 163 -6.72 5.08 2.07
CA PRO A 163 -7.95 5.22 1.26
C PRO A 163 -8.77 6.48 1.51
N THR A 164 -8.75 7.02 2.73
CA THR A 164 -9.53 8.21 3.07
C THR A 164 -8.72 9.51 3.01
N GLY A 165 -7.40 9.41 2.91
CA GLY A 165 -6.49 10.55 2.94
C GLY A 165 -6.52 11.34 4.25
N ARG A 166 -7.03 10.75 5.35
CA ARG A 166 -7.05 11.41 6.67
C ARG A 166 -5.64 11.60 7.23
N ILE A 167 -5.49 12.64 8.06
CA ILE A 167 -4.34 12.81 8.95
C ILE A 167 -4.88 13.06 10.34
N LEU A 168 -4.58 12.16 11.26
CA LEU A 168 -5.10 12.20 12.63
C LEU A 168 -4.75 13.54 13.32
N GLN A 169 -5.72 14.12 14.01
CA GLN A 169 -5.63 15.41 14.71
C GLN A 169 -5.38 16.64 13.80
N ALA A 170 -5.24 16.46 12.49
CA ALA A 170 -4.94 17.55 11.57
C ALA A 170 -5.97 17.70 10.45
N ARG A 171 -6.47 16.59 9.88
CA ARG A 171 -7.34 16.62 8.71
C ARG A 171 -8.23 15.39 8.65
N ASP A 172 -9.54 15.60 8.54
CA ASP A 172 -10.49 14.52 8.22
C ASP A 172 -10.26 14.04 6.78
N GLY A 173 -10.66 12.80 6.50
CA GLY A 173 -10.69 12.26 5.15
C GLY A 173 -11.60 13.05 4.21
N PHE A 174 -11.45 12.82 2.91
CA PHE A 174 -12.40 13.32 1.92
C PHE A 174 -13.64 12.41 1.88
N PRO A 175 -14.82 12.95 1.48
CA PRO A 175 -16.06 12.18 1.47
C PRO A 175 -16.02 11.10 0.39
N ILE A 176 -16.15 9.83 0.80
CA ILE A 176 -16.23 8.64 -0.06
C ILE A 176 -17.05 7.54 0.61
N ASP A 177 -17.73 6.73 -0.18
CA ASP A 177 -18.36 5.48 0.27
C ASP A 177 -17.35 4.32 0.17
N MET A 178 -16.64 4.08 1.27
CA MET A 178 -15.65 2.99 1.37
C MET A 178 -16.27 1.61 1.23
N ILE A 179 -17.54 1.43 1.59
CA ILE A 179 -18.21 0.13 1.47
C ILE A 179 -18.42 -0.20 -0.01
N GLN A 180 -18.94 0.75 -0.79
CA GLN A 180 -19.11 0.59 -2.23
C GLN A 180 -17.79 0.31 -2.96
N ILE A 181 -16.70 0.98 -2.56
CA ILE A 181 -15.35 0.75 -3.12
C ILE A 181 -14.88 -0.67 -2.80
N ILE A 182 -14.98 -1.11 -1.54
CA ILE A 182 -14.56 -2.44 -1.11
C ILE A 182 -15.38 -3.54 -1.83
N GLU A 183 -16.70 -3.37 -1.94
CA GLU A 183 -17.57 -4.30 -2.67
C GLU A 183 -17.11 -4.43 -4.13
N ARG A 184 -16.82 -3.30 -4.79
CA ARG A 184 -16.32 -3.32 -6.17
C ARG A 184 -14.96 -4.01 -6.30
N MET A 185 -14.04 -3.77 -5.38
CA MET A 185 -12.75 -4.48 -5.34
C MET A 185 -12.95 -6.00 -5.19
N GLY A 186 -13.86 -6.41 -4.31
CA GLY A 186 -14.21 -7.82 -4.12
C GLY A 186 -14.78 -8.48 -5.38
N GLU A 187 -15.64 -7.78 -6.13
CA GLU A 187 -16.15 -8.25 -7.42
C GLU A 187 -15.00 -8.45 -8.43
N ILE A 188 -14.04 -7.54 -8.49
CA ILE A 188 -12.88 -7.65 -9.39
C ILE A 188 -12.02 -8.84 -8.96
N ASN A 189 -11.74 -9.00 -7.67
CA ASN A 189 -10.95 -10.11 -7.13
C ASN A 189 -11.59 -11.48 -7.44
N SER A 190 -12.91 -11.56 -7.42
CA SER A 190 -13.63 -12.79 -7.77
C SER A 190 -13.41 -13.25 -9.22
N ASN A 191 -12.94 -12.36 -10.08
CA ASN A 191 -12.59 -12.64 -11.48
C ASN A 191 -11.09 -12.92 -11.69
N GLY A 192 -10.31 -13.06 -10.62
CA GLY A 192 -8.90 -13.42 -10.65
C GLY A 192 -7.92 -12.24 -10.78
N THR A 193 -8.37 -11.00 -10.63
CA THR A 193 -7.48 -9.83 -10.66
C THR A 193 -7.28 -9.29 -9.24
N LEU A 194 -6.04 -9.23 -8.77
CA LEU A 194 -5.73 -8.74 -7.42
C LEU A 194 -6.03 -7.25 -7.27
N LYS A 195 -6.86 -6.92 -6.30
CA LYS A 195 -7.05 -5.57 -5.75
C LYS A 195 -6.97 -5.66 -4.23
N ALA A 196 -5.98 -5.02 -3.65
CA ALA A 196 -5.76 -4.97 -2.21
C ALA A 196 -6.03 -3.58 -1.65
N ILE A 197 -6.30 -3.49 -0.35
CA ILE A 197 -6.49 -2.21 0.32
C ILE A 197 -5.46 -2.04 1.44
N GLU A 198 -4.89 -0.85 1.54
CA GLU A 198 -3.86 -0.54 2.50
C GLU A 198 -4.43 -0.24 3.89
N ILE A 199 -3.76 -0.78 4.92
CA ILE A 199 -3.67 -0.16 6.23
C ILE A 199 -2.35 0.63 6.23
N ASN A 200 -2.41 1.93 5.99
CA ASN A 200 -1.27 2.81 6.16
C ASN A 200 -0.95 2.92 7.66
N ALA A 201 0.19 2.39 8.03
CA ALA A 201 0.62 2.24 9.41
C ALA A 201 1.26 3.50 10.00
N SER A 202 1.49 4.54 9.18
CA SER A 202 1.98 5.81 9.69
C SER A 202 1.13 6.27 10.89
N PRO A 203 1.73 6.58 12.04
CA PRO A 203 1.00 7.00 13.23
C PRO A 203 0.21 8.31 13.03
N PHE A 204 0.50 9.03 11.95
CA PHE A 204 -0.27 10.21 11.55
C PHE A 204 -1.52 9.87 10.75
N ARG A 205 -1.66 8.64 10.24
CA ARG A 205 -2.79 8.23 9.38
C ARG A 205 -3.63 7.12 9.98
N LEU A 206 -3.05 5.93 10.22
CA LEU A 206 -3.73 4.69 10.62
C LEU A 206 -4.97 4.44 9.74
N ASP A 207 -4.79 4.47 8.42
CA ASP A 207 -5.82 4.46 7.37
C ASP A 207 -5.57 3.26 6.44
N LEU A 208 -6.38 2.26 6.42
CA LEU A 208 -7.80 2.07 6.64
C LEU A 208 -8.20 2.02 8.13
N ASP A 209 -9.44 2.45 8.45
CA ASP A 209 -10.02 2.29 9.79
C ASP A 209 -10.31 0.80 10.09
N TRP A 210 -9.98 0.35 11.30
CA TRP A 210 -10.16 -1.05 11.71
C TRP A 210 -11.59 -1.59 11.52
N ARG A 211 -12.62 -0.71 11.55
CA ARG A 211 -14.03 -1.11 11.36
C ARG A 211 -14.30 -1.62 9.94
N LEU A 212 -13.51 -1.17 8.98
CA LEU A 212 -13.64 -1.56 7.57
C LEU A 212 -12.81 -2.81 7.24
N CYS A 213 -11.86 -3.21 8.07
CA CYS A 213 -11.05 -4.41 7.86
C CYS A 213 -11.93 -5.68 7.71
N LYS A 214 -12.97 -5.78 8.55
CA LYS A 214 -13.91 -6.90 8.46
C LYS A 214 -14.73 -6.88 7.18
N VAL A 215 -15.13 -5.70 6.74
CA VAL A 215 -15.87 -5.53 5.47
C VAL A 215 -14.98 -5.94 4.30
N ALA A 216 -13.70 -5.52 4.28
CA ALA A 216 -12.74 -5.92 3.25
C ALA A 216 -12.57 -7.45 3.21
N LYS A 217 -12.35 -8.09 4.37
CA LYS A 217 -12.24 -9.54 4.48
C LYS A 217 -13.49 -10.28 3.98
N GLU A 218 -14.69 -9.84 4.39
CA GLU A 218 -15.95 -10.46 3.99
C GLU A 218 -16.22 -10.35 2.48
N ASN A 219 -15.63 -9.35 1.81
CA ASN A 219 -15.70 -9.16 0.37
C ASN A 219 -14.51 -9.79 -0.38
N GLY A 220 -13.61 -10.51 0.29
CA GLY A 220 -12.44 -11.11 -0.35
C GLY A 220 -11.40 -10.10 -0.85
N VAL A 221 -11.33 -8.94 -0.20
CA VAL A 221 -10.31 -7.91 -0.47
C VAL A 221 -9.17 -8.08 0.53
N PRO A 222 -7.97 -8.54 0.09
CA PRO A 222 -6.83 -8.69 0.98
C PRO A 222 -6.33 -7.32 1.48
N ILE A 223 -5.75 -7.35 2.68
CA ILE A 223 -5.13 -6.17 3.30
C ILE A 223 -3.64 -6.18 3.04
N VAL A 224 -3.07 -4.98 2.85
CA VAL A 224 -1.62 -4.74 2.88
C VAL A 224 -1.32 -3.74 3.98
N ILE A 225 -0.40 -4.09 4.88
CA ILE A 225 0.04 -3.20 5.97
C ILE A 225 1.33 -2.52 5.53
N ASN A 226 1.28 -1.21 5.32
CA ASN A 226 2.43 -0.45 4.85
C ASN A 226 2.76 0.72 5.78
N PRO A 227 4.04 0.95 6.09
CA PRO A 227 4.45 2.05 6.95
C PRO A 227 4.41 3.42 6.25
N ASP A 228 4.43 3.45 4.92
CA ASP A 228 4.58 4.69 4.13
C ASP A 228 5.86 5.43 4.58
N ALA A 229 6.95 4.63 4.65
CA ALA A 229 8.19 5.06 5.27
C ALA A 229 9.00 5.97 4.34
N HIS A 230 9.41 7.12 4.87
CA HIS A 230 10.26 8.12 4.20
C HIS A 230 11.69 8.13 4.76
N SER A 231 11.97 7.24 5.70
CA SER A 231 13.30 6.97 6.26
C SER A 231 13.38 5.55 6.79
N VAL A 232 14.58 5.09 7.13
CA VAL A 232 14.79 3.76 7.70
C VAL A 232 14.07 3.57 9.04
N GLU A 233 13.93 4.61 9.85
CA GLU A 233 13.22 4.56 11.14
C GLU A 233 11.72 4.30 10.92
N GLY A 234 11.14 4.88 9.86
CA GLY A 234 9.73 4.74 9.52
C GLY A 234 9.31 3.31 9.20
N LEU A 235 10.22 2.42 8.81
CA LEU A 235 9.90 1.01 8.55
C LEU A 235 9.28 0.32 9.78
N SER A 236 9.69 0.71 10.98
CA SER A 236 9.16 0.16 12.24
C SER A 236 7.70 0.50 12.50
N ASP A 237 7.15 1.52 11.84
CA ASP A 237 5.76 1.94 11.99
C ASP A 237 4.75 0.87 11.54
N VAL A 238 5.19 -0.13 10.77
CA VAL A 238 4.36 -1.29 10.39
C VAL A 238 3.66 -1.93 11.60
N SER A 239 4.26 -1.86 12.78
CA SER A 239 3.70 -2.38 14.04
C SER A 239 2.36 -1.73 14.41
N TYR A 240 2.18 -0.43 14.16
CA TYR A 240 0.91 0.27 14.39
C TYR A 240 -0.19 -0.24 13.44
N GLY A 241 0.17 -0.55 12.20
CA GLY A 241 -0.77 -1.15 11.25
C GLY A 241 -1.20 -2.56 11.65
N VAL A 242 -0.29 -3.35 12.23
CA VAL A 242 -0.63 -4.67 12.82
C VAL A 242 -1.64 -4.49 13.96
N ASP A 243 -1.49 -3.50 14.82
CA ASP A 243 -2.46 -3.24 15.88
C ASP A 243 -3.86 -2.87 15.33
N ILE A 244 -3.92 -2.10 14.24
CA ILE A 244 -5.16 -1.81 13.52
C ILE A 244 -5.77 -3.10 12.93
N ALA A 245 -4.96 -3.93 12.30
CA ALA A 245 -5.38 -5.20 11.72
C ALA A 245 -5.93 -6.17 12.80
N ARG A 246 -5.24 -6.29 13.93
CA ARG A 246 -5.68 -7.06 15.11
C ARG A 246 -7.01 -6.55 15.65
N LYS A 247 -7.16 -5.23 15.77
CA LYS A 247 -8.43 -4.60 16.16
C LYS A 247 -9.53 -4.86 15.15
N GLY A 248 -9.19 -5.01 13.87
CA GLY A 248 -10.08 -5.39 12.77
C GLY A 248 -10.35 -6.90 12.67
N TRP A 249 -9.81 -7.73 13.58
CA TRP A 249 -9.95 -9.19 13.62
C TRP A 249 -9.33 -9.91 12.42
N LEU A 250 -8.27 -9.35 11.87
CA LEU A 250 -7.54 -9.98 10.78
C LEU A 250 -6.57 -11.06 11.28
N ARG A 251 -6.43 -12.10 10.46
CA ARG A 251 -5.46 -13.18 10.60
C ARG A 251 -4.33 -13.00 9.60
N ALA A 252 -3.28 -13.81 9.73
CA ALA A 252 -2.19 -13.83 8.77
C ALA A 252 -2.67 -14.03 7.32
N GLU A 253 -3.63 -14.93 7.11
CA GLU A 253 -4.18 -15.25 5.79
C GLU A 253 -4.90 -14.07 5.09
N ASP A 254 -5.36 -13.09 5.87
CA ASP A 254 -6.07 -11.90 5.38
C ASP A 254 -5.11 -10.78 4.92
N VAL A 255 -3.80 -10.93 5.22
CA VAL A 255 -2.79 -9.88 5.04
C VAL A 255 -1.68 -10.35 4.09
N LEU A 256 -1.47 -9.63 2.99
CA LEU A 256 -0.47 -9.99 1.98
C LEU A 256 0.97 -9.96 2.52
N ASN A 257 1.26 -9.08 3.49
CA ASN A 257 2.61 -8.95 4.08
C ASN A 257 3.10 -10.19 4.83
N THR A 258 2.23 -11.17 5.08
CA THR A 258 2.61 -12.46 5.69
C THR A 258 3.09 -13.49 4.67
N ARG A 259 2.93 -13.21 3.38
CA ARG A 259 3.42 -14.06 2.29
C ARG A 259 4.93 -13.95 2.19
N SER A 260 5.58 -15.03 1.79
CA SER A 260 7.01 -15.01 1.47
C SER A 260 7.29 -14.12 0.25
N GLY A 261 8.55 -13.73 0.07
CA GLY A 261 8.94 -12.96 -1.10
C GLY A 261 8.65 -13.69 -2.41
N ASP A 262 8.77 -15.02 -2.44
CA ASP A 262 8.48 -15.84 -3.63
C ASP A 262 6.96 -15.89 -3.91
N GLU A 263 6.12 -16.14 -2.88
CA GLU A 263 4.67 -16.12 -3.01
C GLU A 263 4.16 -14.76 -3.46
N LEU A 264 4.75 -13.67 -2.96
CA LEU A 264 4.34 -12.33 -3.34
C LEU A 264 4.76 -11.99 -4.78
N ASP A 265 5.92 -12.47 -5.24
CA ASP A 265 6.38 -12.32 -6.61
C ASP A 265 5.42 -13.02 -7.60
N GLU A 266 4.96 -14.22 -7.27
CA GLU A 266 3.93 -14.93 -8.06
C GLU A 266 2.61 -14.14 -8.09
N ILE A 267 2.17 -13.59 -6.95
CA ILE A 267 0.93 -12.83 -6.84
C ILE A 267 0.98 -11.51 -7.63
N LEU A 268 2.13 -10.82 -7.63
CA LEU A 268 2.30 -9.52 -8.29
C LEU A 268 2.73 -9.66 -9.77
N GLY A 269 3.24 -10.82 -10.17
CA GLY A 269 3.72 -11.11 -11.52
C GLY A 269 2.66 -11.64 -12.47
N GLU A 270 1.46 -11.99 -11.97
CA GLU A 270 0.29 -12.38 -12.76
C GLU A 270 -0.53 -11.15 -13.20
#